data_3de7c9b61bf881a8184d30af1e404008
#
_entry.id   3de7c9b61bf881a8184d30af1e404008
#
_cell.length_a   1.000
_cell.length_b   1.000
_cell.length_c   1.000
_cell.angle_alpha   90.00
_cell.angle_beta   90.00
_cell.angle_gamma   90.00
#
_symmetry.space_group_name_H-M   'P 1'
#
loop_
_entity.id
_entity.type
_entity.pdbx_description
1 polymer ?
#
loop_
_entity_poly.entity_id
_entity_poly.type
_entity_poly.pdbx_seq_one_letter_code
_entity_poly.pdbx_strand_id
1 'polypeptide(L)'
;MKGMKKRILAACLAALMLQPAVAPAQAVEYQGSPSYMTGKYYRALKQVQLTGDPRTDIVNIALSQVGYQESTYMKELSGEIVGNVNFTEYGDWYDMQDQWCAMFVSWCAALAGVAEDVVPKHSYTPNGLYWLKDKWGRAYSRAKVEAGAYTPQPGDLIYFKSASTKATTNHVGIVTGYRDGVVYTVEGNTSSPAIFSSGGTVARKSYPITNQYIVYICSPDYGKTAQPVANGVEKRSLVEKDAALRQALMLLESGGGYDRLGWTAEGKLMLGCGQWYGDQARELLTQARNLDSQTFDELDTAGLAAILNENWNDPVFTPAQQDCLKAILRSDAGVRIQKEMVSDQLAAGSSLAEDLGVSQEEAKLACGALYCLGGAMAVRRAVNMTGSDRSLQSLCGAMDTMGYAGSVIADALN
;
A
#
# COMPACT_ATOMS: atom_id res chain seq x y z
N MET A 1 -60.59 -29.58 23.00
CA MET A 1 -59.96 -29.26 21.67
C MET A 1 -59.78 -27.78 21.33
N LYS A 2 -60.44 -26.79 21.99
CA LYS A 2 -60.26 -25.35 21.72
C LYS A 2 -59.00 -24.71 22.33
N GLY A 3 -58.41 -25.31 23.40
CA GLY A 3 -57.22 -24.76 24.05
C GLY A 3 -55.88 -25.09 23.38
N MET A 4 -55.84 -26.22 22.66
CA MET A 4 -54.59 -26.70 22.02
C MET A 4 -54.25 -25.96 20.70
N LYS A 5 -55.30 -25.53 19.96
CA LYS A 5 -55.12 -24.73 18.75
C LYS A 5 -54.57 -23.31 18.98
N LYS A 6 -54.93 -22.69 20.14
CA LYS A 6 -54.40 -21.37 20.48
C LYS A 6 -52.94 -21.39 20.93
N ARG A 7 -52.47 -22.49 21.54
CA ARG A 7 -51.06 -22.64 21.93
C ARG A 7 -50.13 -22.93 20.76
N ILE A 8 -50.61 -23.66 19.74
CA ILE A 8 -49.84 -23.94 18.53
C ILE A 8 -49.70 -22.66 17.68
N LEU A 9 -50.75 -21.84 17.58
CA LEU A 9 -50.69 -20.56 16.86
C LEU A 9 -49.77 -19.53 17.54
N ALA A 10 -49.73 -19.49 18.86
CA ALA A 10 -48.80 -18.60 19.61
C ALA A 10 -47.35 -19.07 19.50
N ALA A 11 -47.09 -20.38 19.45
CA ALA A 11 -45.76 -20.93 19.23
C ALA A 11 -45.24 -20.68 17.79
N CYS A 12 -46.08 -20.73 16.77
CA CYS A 12 -45.69 -20.39 15.40
C CYS A 12 -45.46 -18.89 15.19
N LEU A 13 -46.21 -18.00 15.88
CA LEU A 13 -45.93 -16.55 15.85
C LEU A 13 -44.67 -16.16 16.63
N ALA A 14 -44.34 -16.87 17.73
CA ALA A 14 -43.10 -16.62 18.43
C ALA A 14 -41.84 -17.12 17.69
N ALA A 15 -41.98 -18.18 16.86
CA ALA A 15 -40.89 -18.67 16.01
C ALA A 15 -40.63 -17.76 14.79
N LEU A 16 -41.60 -16.95 14.34
CA LEU A 16 -41.41 -15.98 13.27
C LEU A 16 -40.74 -14.65 13.72
N MET A 17 -40.61 -14.42 15.03
CA MET A 17 -40.05 -13.19 15.58
C MET A 17 -38.54 -13.30 15.93
N LEU A 18 -37.90 -14.43 15.67
CA LEU A 18 -36.47 -14.69 15.94
C LEU A 18 -35.68 -14.91 14.65
N GLN A 19 -36.01 -14.17 13.59
CA GLN A 19 -35.04 -13.98 12.54
C GLN A 19 -34.05 -12.93 13.06
N PRO A 20 -32.72 -13.22 13.10
CA PRO A 20 -31.76 -12.17 13.42
C PRO A 20 -32.00 -11.04 12.42
N ALA A 21 -32.17 -9.83 12.92
CA ALA A 21 -32.26 -8.65 12.06
C ALA A 21 -31.00 -8.65 11.19
N VAL A 22 -31.16 -8.85 9.88
CA VAL A 22 -30.07 -8.69 8.95
C VAL A 22 -29.64 -7.24 9.09
N ALA A 23 -28.41 -7.02 9.57
CA ALA A 23 -27.86 -5.69 9.67
C ALA A 23 -27.97 -5.02 8.27
N PRO A 24 -28.34 -3.74 8.20
CA PRO A 24 -28.43 -3.06 6.90
C PRO A 24 -27.09 -3.21 6.17
N ALA A 25 -27.15 -3.54 4.88
CA ALA A 25 -25.98 -3.63 4.03
C ALA A 25 -25.20 -2.30 4.11
N GLN A 26 -23.91 -2.37 4.42
CA GLN A 26 -23.06 -1.21 4.60
C GLN A 26 -22.22 -0.99 3.35
N ALA A 27 -22.15 0.25 2.85
CA ALA A 27 -21.26 0.60 1.77
C ALA A 27 -19.80 0.51 2.21
N VAL A 28 -18.88 0.15 1.29
CA VAL A 28 -17.46 0.15 1.58
C VAL A 28 -16.99 1.57 1.94
N GLU A 29 -16.38 1.71 3.09
CA GLU A 29 -15.69 2.94 3.51
C GLU A 29 -14.22 2.84 3.13
N TYR A 30 -13.75 3.80 2.34
CA TYR A 30 -12.37 3.89 1.91
C TYR A 30 -12.01 5.33 1.55
N GLN A 31 -10.88 5.78 2.05
CA GLN A 31 -10.26 7.05 1.73
C GLN A 31 -9.01 6.75 0.90
N GLY A 32 -9.07 7.00 -0.38
CA GLY A 32 -7.97 6.75 -1.31
C GLY A 32 -7.23 8.02 -1.72
N SER A 33 -6.32 7.89 -2.67
CA SER A 33 -5.65 9.03 -3.28
C SER A 33 -6.66 9.99 -3.94
N PRO A 34 -6.36 11.31 -4.04
CA PRO A 34 -7.28 12.28 -4.64
C PRO A 34 -7.72 11.92 -6.06
N SER A 35 -6.81 11.42 -6.90
CA SER A 35 -7.13 11.01 -8.26
C SER A 35 -8.03 9.78 -8.31
N TYR A 36 -7.78 8.79 -7.44
CA TYR A 36 -8.63 7.60 -7.34
C TYR A 36 -10.04 7.96 -6.89
N MET A 37 -10.19 8.80 -5.85
CA MET A 37 -11.48 9.20 -5.31
C MET A 37 -12.38 9.95 -6.32
N THR A 38 -11.82 10.57 -7.35
CA THR A 38 -12.59 11.19 -8.44
C THR A 38 -12.89 10.24 -9.59
N GLY A 39 -12.19 9.07 -9.66
CA GLY A 39 -12.24 8.11 -10.74
C GLY A 39 -13.47 7.20 -10.73
N LYS A 40 -13.67 6.48 -11.84
CA LYS A 40 -14.81 5.55 -11.99
C LYS A 40 -14.69 4.32 -11.07
N TYR A 41 -13.48 3.87 -10.77
CA TYR A 41 -13.25 2.68 -9.93
C TYR A 41 -13.57 2.96 -8.45
N TYR A 42 -13.32 4.18 -7.98
CA TYR A 42 -13.81 4.59 -6.67
C TYR A 42 -15.35 4.65 -6.63
N ARG A 43 -15.98 5.22 -7.65
CA ARG A 43 -17.46 5.20 -7.74
C ARG A 43 -18.02 3.79 -7.77
N ALA A 44 -17.36 2.85 -8.49
CA ALA A 44 -17.74 1.44 -8.50
C ALA A 44 -17.56 0.78 -7.12
N LEU A 45 -16.45 1.07 -6.42
CA LEU A 45 -16.20 0.61 -5.05
C LEU A 45 -17.31 1.10 -4.09
N LYS A 46 -17.70 2.36 -4.17
CA LYS A 46 -18.76 2.94 -3.32
C LYS A 46 -20.17 2.36 -3.59
N GLN A 47 -20.38 1.65 -4.71
CA GLN A 47 -21.62 0.89 -4.97
C GLN A 47 -21.61 -0.51 -4.32
N VAL A 48 -20.46 -1.00 -3.89
CA VAL A 48 -20.38 -2.31 -3.21
C VAL A 48 -21.07 -2.22 -1.87
N GLN A 49 -22.03 -3.11 -1.66
CA GLN A 49 -22.70 -3.29 -0.37
C GLN A 49 -22.09 -4.51 0.31
N LEU A 50 -21.47 -4.28 1.47
CA LEU A 50 -20.93 -5.37 2.28
C LEU A 50 -22.07 -6.23 2.81
N THR A 51 -21.95 -7.53 2.61
CA THR A 51 -22.95 -8.52 3.02
C THR A 51 -22.77 -8.97 4.47
N GLY A 52 -21.60 -8.68 5.05
CA GLY A 52 -21.16 -9.22 6.34
C GLY A 52 -20.58 -10.64 6.23
N ASP A 53 -20.53 -11.21 5.03
CA ASP A 53 -19.76 -12.42 4.72
C ASP A 53 -18.45 -12.01 4.01
N PRO A 54 -17.31 -12.05 4.70
CA PRO A 54 -16.05 -11.57 4.15
C PRO A 54 -15.60 -12.33 2.89
N ARG A 55 -16.00 -13.57 2.75
CA ARG A 55 -15.75 -14.38 1.56
C ARG A 55 -16.46 -13.82 0.32
N THR A 56 -17.69 -13.40 0.48
CA THR A 56 -18.49 -12.72 -0.56
C THR A 56 -17.97 -11.30 -0.77
N ASP A 57 -17.65 -10.59 0.29
CA ASP A 57 -17.28 -9.17 0.26
C ASP A 57 -15.96 -8.94 -0.45
N ILE A 58 -14.93 -9.77 -0.20
CA ILE A 58 -13.63 -9.69 -0.91
C ILE A 58 -13.79 -9.85 -2.43
N VAL A 59 -14.70 -10.74 -2.85
CA VAL A 59 -15.02 -10.96 -4.27
C VAL A 59 -15.72 -9.75 -4.88
N ASN A 60 -16.72 -9.19 -4.19
CA ASN A 60 -17.48 -8.04 -4.67
C ASN A 60 -16.58 -6.80 -4.80
N ILE A 61 -15.69 -6.57 -3.83
CA ILE A 61 -14.70 -5.50 -3.86
C ILE A 61 -13.76 -5.70 -5.05
N ALA A 62 -13.18 -6.88 -5.23
CA ALA A 62 -12.30 -7.17 -6.35
C ALA A 62 -12.98 -6.97 -7.71
N LEU A 63 -14.22 -7.40 -7.84
CA LEU A 63 -15.02 -7.24 -9.06
C LEU A 63 -15.30 -5.78 -9.40
N SER A 64 -15.45 -4.90 -8.40
CA SER A 64 -15.65 -3.46 -8.61
C SER A 64 -14.45 -2.78 -9.28
N GLN A 65 -13.29 -3.40 -9.22
CA GLN A 65 -12.04 -2.86 -9.74
C GLN A 65 -11.66 -3.39 -11.13
N VAL A 66 -12.45 -4.28 -11.72
CA VAL A 66 -12.14 -4.86 -13.04
C VAL A 66 -12.03 -3.78 -14.11
N GLY A 67 -10.88 -3.78 -14.80
CA GLY A 67 -10.51 -2.78 -15.79
C GLY A 67 -9.63 -1.64 -15.25
N TYR A 68 -9.38 -1.58 -13.93
CA TYR A 68 -8.40 -0.66 -13.34
C TYR A 68 -7.03 -0.89 -13.98
N GLN A 69 -6.29 0.19 -14.24
CA GLN A 69 -4.98 0.13 -14.87
C GLN A 69 -3.92 0.85 -14.04
N GLU A 70 -2.72 0.30 -14.03
CA GLU A 70 -1.57 1.01 -13.48
C GLU A 70 -1.28 2.28 -14.28
N SER A 71 -0.72 3.28 -13.61
CA SER A 71 -0.35 4.55 -14.22
C SER A 71 1.16 4.64 -14.45
N THR A 72 1.55 5.54 -15.36
CA THR A 72 2.92 6.03 -15.48
C THR A 72 3.19 7.19 -14.51
N TYR A 73 2.14 7.80 -13.98
CA TYR A 73 2.22 8.99 -13.13
C TYR A 73 1.78 8.67 -11.71
N MET A 74 2.64 8.85 -10.72
CA MET A 74 2.39 8.53 -9.32
C MET A 74 1.21 9.30 -8.70
N LYS A 75 0.87 10.48 -9.22
CA LYS A 75 -0.27 11.29 -8.76
C LYS A 75 -1.58 10.98 -9.48
N GLU A 76 -1.54 10.07 -10.46
CA GLU A 76 -2.68 9.74 -11.29
C GLU A 76 -3.05 8.26 -11.10
N LEU A 77 -3.68 7.97 -9.98
CA LEU A 77 -4.04 6.62 -9.56
C LEU A 77 -5.52 6.29 -9.79
N SER A 78 -6.21 7.07 -10.63
CA SER A 78 -7.63 6.82 -10.96
C SER A 78 -7.88 5.45 -11.58
N GLY A 79 -6.84 4.82 -12.14
CA GLY A 79 -6.94 3.57 -12.90
C GLY A 79 -7.50 3.75 -14.30
N GLU A 80 -7.69 5.00 -14.75
CA GLU A 80 -8.26 5.34 -16.06
C GLU A 80 -7.20 5.73 -17.09
N ILE A 81 -5.97 6.02 -16.64
CA ILE A 81 -4.83 6.32 -17.49
C ILE A 81 -3.91 5.12 -17.54
N VAL A 82 -3.61 4.68 -18.75
CA VAL A 82 -2.76 3.51 -18.99
C VAL A 82 -1.30 3.84 -18.75
N GLY A 83 -0.65 3.05 -17.90
CA GLY A 83 0.76 3.12 -17.60
C GLY A 83 1.48 1.77 -17.72
N ASN A 84 2.73 1.75 -17.29
CA ASN A 84 3.59 0.56 -17.36
C ASN A 84 4.69 0.56 -16.29
N VAL A 85 4.47 1.28 -15.17
CA VAL A 85 5.49 1.43 -14.11
C VAL A 85 4.93 1.12 -12.71
N ASN A 86 3.88 0.33 -12.63
CA ASN A 86 3.27 -0.18 -11.41
C ASN A 86 2.72 0.89 -10.44
N PHE A 87 2.47 2.13 -10.86
CA PHE A 87 1.81 3.11 -9.99
C PHE A 87 0.32 2.82 -9.90
N THR A 88 -0.13 2.44 -8.71
CA THR A 88 -1.52 2.03 -8.45
C THR A 88 -2.02 2.53 -7.11
N GLU A 89 -3.35 2.63 -6.97
CA GLU A 89 -4.01 2.87 -5.70
C GLU A 89 -3.69 1.78 -4.66
N TYR A 90 -3.53 0.53 -5.12
CA TYR A 90 -3.21 -0.61 -4.24
C TYR A 90 -1.79 -0.55 -3.70
N GLY A 91 -0.85 -0.06 -4.52
CA GLY A 91 0.52 0.22 -4.11
C GLY A 91 0.59 1.43 -3.19
N ASP A 92 -0.19 2.47 -3.46
CA ASP A 92 -0.31 3.65 -2.61
C ASP A 92 -0.83 3.28 -1.21
N TRP A 93 -1.90 2.50 -1.13
CA TRP A 93 -2.43 1.96 0.12
C TRP A 93 -1.43 1.06 0.87
N TYR A 94 -0.62 0.30 0.12
CA TYR A 94 0.38 -0.60 0.70
C TYR A 94 1.65 0.12 1.15
N ASP A 95 1.86 1.36 0.72
CA ASP A 95 3.11 2.15 0.83
C ASP A 95 4.27 1.52 0.04
N MET A 96 3.95 0.98 -1.16
CA MET A 96 4.94 0.39 -2.06
C MET A 96 4.43 0.39 -3.51
N GLN A 97 5.19 0.95 -4.44
CA GLN A 97 4.86 0.92 -5.86
C GLN A 97 5.79 -0.08 -6.59
N ASP A 98 5.31 -1.32 -6.72
CA ASP A 98 6.00 -2.44 -7.35
C ASP A 98 4.96 -3.42 -7.93
N GLN A 99 5.36 -4.65 -8.27
CA GLN A 99 4.44 -5.71 -8.69
C GLN A 99 3.29 -5.89 -7.70
N TRP A 100 2.07 -5.56 -8.13
CA TRP A 100 0.98 -5.27 -7.21
C TRP A 100 -0.13 -6.33 -7.12
N CYS A 101 0.08 -7.54 -7.68
CA CYS A 101 -0.94 -8.60 -7.58
C CYS A 101 -1.29 -8.97 -6.12
N ALA A 102 -0.27 -9.06 -5.25
CA ALA A 102 -0.45 -9.38 -3.84
C ALA A 102 -0.97 -8.19 -3.02
N MET A 103 -0.55 -6.97 -3.36
CA MET A 103 -1.07 -5.74 -2.77
C MET A 103 -2.57 -5.56 -3.07
N PHE A 104 -3.00 -5.86 -4.30
CA PHE A 104 -4.42 -5.86 -4.69
C PHE A 104 -5.24 -6.83 -3.84
N VAL A 105 -4.77 -8.08 -3.66
CA VAL A 105 -5.44 -9.07 -2.81
C VAL A 105 -5.52 -8.58 -1.37
N SER A 106 -4.42 -8.05 -0.83
CA SER A 106 -4.36 -7.50 0.53
C SER A 106 -5.31 -6.33 0.72
N TRP A 107 -5.40 -5.42 -0.25
CA TRP A 107 -6.32 -4.29 -0.26
C TRP A 107 -7.78 -4.75 -0.28
N CYS A 108 -8.14 -5.71 -1.15
CA CYS A 108 -9.49 -6.27 -1.19
C CYS A 108 -9.88 -6.93 0.14
N ALA A 109 -8.95 -7.68 0.75
CA ALA A 109 -9.17 -8.32 2.04
C ALA A 109 -9.40 -7.30 3.16
N ALA A 110 -8.56 -6.25 3.23
CA ALA A 110 -8.69 -5.18 4.22
C ALA A 110 -10.05 -4.47 4.12
N LEU A 111 -10.48 -4.11 2.91
CA LEU A 111 -11.78 -3.45 2.68
C LEU A 111 -12.99 -4.37 2.95
N ALA A 112 -12.81 -5.69 2.82
CA ALA A 112 -13.80 -6.68 3.24
C ALA A 112 -13.83 -6.92 4.76
N GLY A 113 -13.03 -6.19 5.54
CA GLY A 113 -12.92 -6.37 6.99
C GLY A 113 -12.22 -7.67 7.39
N VAL A 114 -11.42 -8.25 6.52
CA VAL A 114 -10.68 -9.50 6.78
C VAL A 114 -9.42 -9.20 7.58
N ALA A 115 -9.30 -9.84 8.74
CA ALA A 115 -8.12 -9.70 9.58
C ALA A 115 -6.85 -10.31 8.95
N GLU A 116 -5.68 -9.77 9.30
CA GLU A 116 -4.39 -10.20 8.74
C GLU A 116 -3.96 -11.62 9.16
N ASP A 117 -4.57 -12.19 10.20
CA ASP A 117 -4.41 -13.59 10.60
C ASP A 117 -5.34 -14.54 9.83
N VAL A 118 -6.15 -14.03 8.92
CA VAL A 118 -7.03 -14.76 7.98
C VAL A 118 -6.51 -14.63 6.55
N VAL A 119 -6.26 -13.40 6.08
CA VAL A 119 -5.55 -13.11 4.82
C VAL A 119 -4.39 -12.18 5.15
N PRO A 120 -3.14 -12.65 5.05
CA PRO A 120 -2.00 -11.85 5.46
C PRO A 120 -1.81 -10.65 4.53
N LYS A 121 -1.53 -9.46 5.10
CA LYS A 121 -1.10 -8.30 4.33
C LYS A 121 0.29 -8.60 3.75
N HIS A 122 0.41 -8.66 2.43
CA HIS A 122 1.67 -9.01 1.77
C HIS A 122 1.79 -8.37 0.39
N SER A 123 3.01 -8.02 -0.01
CA SER A 123 3.39 -7.59 -1.35
C SER A 123 4.10 -8.70 -2.14
N TYR A 124 4.76 -9.63 -1.44
CA TYR A 124 5.52 -10.72 -2.01
C TYR A 124 4.74 -12.04 -1.93
N THR A 125 4.37 -12.61 -3.07
CA THR A 125 3.48 -13.80 -3.15
C THR A 125 3.98 -15.03 -2.40
N PRO A 126 5.30 -15.37 -2.35
CA PRO A 126 5.79 -16.46 -1.52
C PRO A 126 5.50 -16.30 -0.03
N ASN A 127 5.51 -15.06 0.50
CA ASN A 127 5.19 -14.80 1.90
C ASN A 127 3.71 -15.09 2.20
N GLY A 128 2.80 -14.62 1.35
CA GLY A 128 1.36 -14.92 1.49
C GLY A 128 1.07 -16.41 1.42
N LEU A 129 1.70 -17.11 0.47
CA LEU A 129 1.57 -18.57 0.36
C LEU A 129 2.13 -19.29 1.59
N TYR A 130 3.29 -18.86 2.13
CA TYR A 130 3.87 -19.42 3.34
C TYR A 130 2.89 -19.34 4.54
N TRP A 131 2.28 -18.17 4.76
CA TRP A 131 1.30 -18.02 5.84
C TRP A 131 0.12 -18.97 5.69
N LEU A 132 -0.51 -18.97 4.51
CA LEU A 132 -1.71 -19.78 4.26
C LEU A 132 -1.41 -21.28 4.23
N LYS A 133 -0.27 -21.67 3.66
CA LYS A 133 0.11 -23.07 3.48
C LYS A 133 0.81 -23.66 4.70
N ASP A 134 1.95 -23.06 5.10
CA ASP A 134 2.87 -23.67 6.06
C ASP A 134 2.51 -23.31 7.51
N LYS A 135 1.98 -22.11 7.74
CA LYS A 135 1.58 -21.67 9.08
C LYS A 135 0.15 -22.11 9.44
N TRP A 136 -0.79 -21.99 8.50
CA TRP A 136 -2.22 -22.19 8.83
C TRP A 136 -2.81 -23.47 8.22
N GLY A 137 -2.10 -24.16 7.34
CA GLY A 137 -2.56 -25.41 6.72
C GLY A 137 -3.80 -25.25 5.82
N ARG A 138 -3.98 -24.07 5.22
CA ARG A 138 -5.15 -23.68 4.44
C ARG A 138 -4.93 -23.75 2.93
N ALA A 139 -3.94 -24.55 2.46
CA ALA A 139 -3.61 -24.63 1.04
C ALA A 139 -3.77 -26.06 0.50
N TYR A 140 -4.34 -26.13 -0.69
CA TYR A 140 -4.54 -27.34 -1.46
C TYR A 140 -3.72 -27.24 -2.74
N SER A 141 -2.82 -28.20 -2.96
CA SER A 141 -2.09 -28.24 -4.23
C SER A 141 -3.03 -28.51 -5.41
N ARG A 142 -2.65 -28.05 -6.60
CA ARG A 142 -3.40 -28.32 -7.82
C ARG A 142 -3.79 -29.81 -7.94
N ALA A 143 -2.87 -30.73 -7.71
CA ALA A 143 -3.14 -32.17 -7.78
C ALA A 143 -4.23 -32.62 -6.78
N LYS A 144 -4.31 -32.03 -5.58
CA LYS A 144 -5.37 -32.32 -4.62
C LYS A 144 -6.73 -31.84 -5.10
N VAL A 145 -6.77 -30.67 -5.76
CA VAL A 145 -8.02 -30.12 -6.33
C VAL A 145 -8.46 -30.95 -7.53
N GLU A 146 -7.55 -31.33 -8.41
CA GLU A 146 -7.83 -32.25 -9.55
C GLU A 146 -8.38 -33.60 -9.09
N ALA A 147 -7.86 -34.13 -7.97
CA ALA A 147 -8.33 -35.37 -7.36
C ALA A 147 -9.64 -35.22 -6.56
N GLY A 148 -10.26 -34.02 -6.54
CA GLY A 148 -11.52 -33.77 -5.82
C GLY A 148 -11.39 -33.68 -4.30
N ALA A 149 -10.18 -33.61 -3.75
CA ALA A 149 -9.94 -33.45 -2.31
C ALA A 149 -10.32 -32.05 -1.79
N TYR A 150 -10.49 -31.10 -2.68
CA TYR A 150 -10.99 -29.76 -2.38
C TYR A 150 -11.69 -29.18 -3.61
N THR A 151 -12.82 -28.51 -3.40
CA THR A 151 -13.54 -27.77 -4.44
C THR A 151 -13.34 -26.27 -4.19
N PRO A 152 -12.71 -25.53 -5.12
CA PRO A 152 -12.49 -24.10 -4.98
C PRO A 152 -13.79 -23.33 -4.74
N GLN A 153 -13.74 -22.36 -3.83
CA GLN A 153 -14.88 -21.54 -3.45
C GLN A 153 -14.61 -20.07 -3.80
N PRO A 154 -15.64 -19.25 -4.08
CA PRO A 154 -15.46 -17.80 -4.16
C PRO A 154 -14.76 -17.28 -2.90
N GLY A 155 -13.82 -16.33 -3.05
CA GLY A 155 -13.00 -15.79 -1.97
C GLY A 155 -11.75 -16.61 -1.63
N ASP A 156 -11.55 -17.80 -2.21
CA ASP A 156 -10.25 -18.47 -2.11
C ASP A 156 -9.17 -17.66 -2.85
N LEU A 157 -7.92 -17.85 -2.45
CA LEU A 157 -6.76 -17.25 -3.11
C LEU A 157 -6.05 -18.30 -3.96
N ILE A 158 -5.80 -17.97 -5.22
CA ILE A 158 -5.10 -18.86 -6.15
C ILE A 158 -3.70 -18.35 -6.42
N TYR A 159 -2.71 -19.22 -6.26
CA TYR A 159 -1.30 -18.92 -6.46
C TYR A 159 -0.75 -19.62 -7.70
N PHE A 160 0.02 -18.86 -8.48
CA PHE A 160 0.62 -19.32 -9.72
C PHE A 160 2.15 -19.24 -9.66
N LYS A 161 2.79 -20.07 -10.48
CA LYS A 161 4.23 -20.06 -10.72
C LYS A 161 4.52 -20.11 -12.20
N SER A 162 5.11 -19.05 -12.75
CA SER A 162 5.59 -19.07 -14.14
C SER A 162 6.87 -19.92 -14.27
N ALA A 163 7.13 -20.39 -15.49
CA ALA A 163 8.32 -21.20 -15.78
C ALA A 163 9.63 -20.45 -15.55
N SER A 164 9.62 -19.12 -15.64
CA SER A 164 10.81 -18.27 -15.54
C SER A 164 11.24 -17.96 -14.12
N THR A 165 10.38 -18.19 -13.10
CA THR A 165 10.71 -17.83 -11.72
C THR A 165 11.35 -18.99 -10.95
N LYS A 166 12.35 -18.67 -10.11
CA LYS A 166 12.91 -19.57 -9.10
C LYS A 166 12.10 -19.59 -7.79
N ALA A 167 11.27 -18.58 -7.55
CA ALA A 167 10.42 -18.48 -6.38
C ALA A 167 9.37 -19.61 -6.34
N THR A 168 8.77 -19.86 -5.17
CA THR A 168 7.70 -20.86 -4.99
C THR A 168 6.43 -20.47 -5.71
N THR A 169 6.18 -19.17 -5.87
CA THR A 169 5.08 -18.55 -6.60
C THR A 169 5.48 -17.14 -7.01
N ASN A 170 4.85 -16.59 -8.03
CA ASN A 170 5.09 -15.22 -8.48
C ASN A 170 3.83 -14.46 -8.89
N HIS A 171 2.65 -15.05 -8.69
CA HIS A 171 1.38 -14.37 -8.93
C HIS A 171 0.28 -14.92 -8.02
N VAL A 172 -0.72 -14.07 -7.72
CA VAL A 172 -1.87 -14.41 -6.89
C VAL A 172 -3.12 -13.69 -7.39
N GLY A 173 -4.27 -14.38 -7.28
CA GLY A 173 -5.59 -13.84 -7.60
C GLY A 173 -6.64 -14.28 -6.58
N ILE A 174 -7.85 -13.71 -6.70
CA ILE A 174 -9.03 -14.05 -5.91
C ILE A 174 -9.95 -14.92 -6.76
N VAL A 175 -10.33 -16.10 -6.26
CA VAL A 175 -11.29 -16.98 -6.92
C VAL A 175 -12.68 -16.36 -6.83
N THR A 176 -13.38 -16.30 -7.96
CA THR A 176 -14.76 -15.83 -8.06
C THR A 176 -15.76 -16.96 -8.30
N GLY A 177 -15.27 -18.14 -8.65
CA GLY A 177 -16.09 -19.33 -8.87
C GLY A 177 -15.29 -20.52 -9.40
N TYR A 178 -15.93 -21.68 -9.33
CA TYR A 178 -15.42 -22.92 -9.90
C TYR A 178 -16.56 -23.70 -10.52
N ARG A 179 -16.44 -24.08 -11.77
CA ARG A 179 -17.47 -24.87 -12.47
C ARG A 179 -16.81 -25.68 -13.59
N ASP A 180 -17.21 -26.96 -13.72
CA ASP A 180 -16.83 -27.87 -14.81
C ASP A 180 -15.30 -27.97 -14.99
N GLY A 181 -14.55 -28.00 -13.86
CA GLY A 181 -13.09 -28.07 -13.88
C GLY A 181 -12.39 -26.76 -14.24
N VAL A 182 -13.12 -25.65 -14.35
CA VAL A 182 -12.58 -24.32 -14.63
C VAL A 182 -12.71 -23.43 -13.39
N VAL A 183 -11.58 -22.84 -12.96
CA VAL A 183 -11.52 -21.82 -11.92
C VAL A 183 -11.59 -20.43 -12.56
N TYR A 184 -12.48 -19.59 -12.04
CA TYR A 184 -12.67 -18.20 -12.45
C TYR A 184 -12.05 -17.30 -11.39
N THR A 185 -11.36 -16.23 -11.81
CA THR A 185 -10.63 -15.34 -10.89
C THR A 185 -10.83 -13.86 -11.23
N VAL A 186 -10.49 -12.99 -10.27
CA VAL A 186 -10.13 -11.60 -10.50
C VAL A 186 -8.70 -11.41 -9.99
N GLU A 187 -7.87 -10.80 -10.81
CA GLU A 187 -6.43 -10.68 -10.58
C GLU A 187 -5.98 -9.24 -10.81
N GLY A 188 -5.17 -8.71 -9.91
CA GLY A 188 -4.42 -7.47 -10.11
C GLY A 188 -3.08 -7.75 -10.80
N ASN A 189 -2.51 -6.75 -11.42
CA ASN A 189 -1.25 -6.83 -12.16
C ASN A 189 -1.20 -7.99 -13.16
N THR A 190 -2.27 -8.12 -13.93
CA THR A 190 -2.43 -9.18 -14.93
C THR A 190 -2.72 -8.61 -16.31
N SER A 191 -2.59 -9.42 -17.34
CA SER A 191 -2.92 -9.03 -18.71
C SER A 191 -4.43 -9.16 -18.99
N SER A 192 -4.94 -8.28 -19.85
CA SER A 192 -6.28 -8.39 -20.41
C SER A 192 -6.21 -8.43 -21.94
N PRO A 193 -6.95 -9.36 -22.61
CA PRO A 193 -6.98 -9.41 -24.08
C PRO A 193 -7.47 -8.10 -24.73
N ALA A 194 -8.27 -7.32 -23.97
CA ALA A 194 -8.83 -6.06 -24.46
C ALA A 194 -7.85 -4.88 -24.37
N ILE A 195 -6.77 -4.97 -23.57
CA ILE A 195 -5.97 -3.81 -23.21
C ILE A 195 -4.46 -4.02 -23.35
N PHE A 196 -3.85 -5.12 -22.87
CA PHE A 196 -2.40 -5.36 -22.96
C PHE A 196 -1.99 -6.82 -22.82
N SER A 197 -0.88 -7.15 -23.49
CA SER A 197 -0.22 -8.47 -23.42
C SER A 197 0.71 -8.64 -22.20
N SER A 198 1.04 -7.59 -21.46
CA SER A 198 2.17 -7.58 -20.51
C SER A 198 1.82 -7.37 -19.03
N GLY A 199 0.57 -7.24 -18.66
CA GLY A 199 0.18 -6.96 -17.27
C GLY A 199 -0.35 -5.55 -17.07
N GLY A 200 -0.44 -5.10 -15.82
CA GLY A 200 -0.81 -3.71 -15.47
C GLY A 200 -2.30 -3.42 -15.32
N THR A 201 -3.16 -4.45 -15.27
CA THR A 201 -4.61 -4.25 -15.09
C THR A 201 -5.21 -5.17 -14.03
N VAL A 202 -6.40 -4.81 -13.53
CA VAL A 202 -7.30 -5.75 -12.85
C VAL A 202 -8.19 -6.41 -13.87
N ALA A 203 -8.13 -7.74 -13.98
CA ALA A 203 -8.89 -8.46 -14.98
C ALA A 203 -9.57 -9.73 -14.44
N ARG A 204 -10.71 -10.09 -15.07
CA ARG A 204 -11.30 -11.42 -14.92
C ARG A 204 -10.49 -12.42 -15.74
N LYS A 205 -10.19 -13.56 -15.15
CA LYS A 205 -9.50 -14.66 -15.81
C LYS A 205 -10.24 -15.96 -15.58
N SER A 206 -9.90 -16.99 -16.38
CA SER A 206 -10.37 -18.34 -16.17
C SER A 206 -9.30 -19.33 -16.61
N TYR A 207 -9.18 -20.42 -15.85
CA TYR A 207 -8.18 -21.44 -16.09
C TYR A 207 -8.79 -22.83 -15.89
N PRO A 208 -8.54 -23.79 -16.78
CA PRO A 208 -8.78 -25.18 -16.41
C PRO A 208 -7.90 -25.52 -15.20
N ILE A 209 -8.44 -26.26 -14.24
CA ILE A 209 -7.70 -26.62 -13.02
C ILE A 209 -6.41 -27.42 -13.32
N THR A 210 -6.35 -28.05 -14.47
CA THR A 210 -5.17 -28.76 -14.98
C THR A 210 -4.05 -27.82 -15.46
N ASN A 211 -4.26 -26.49 -15.46
CA ASN A 211 -3.26 -25.53 -15.87
C ASN A 211 -1.98 -25.69 -15.04
N GLN A 212 -0.85 -25.94 -15.72
CA GLN A 212 0.44 -26.25 -15.08
C GLN A 212 1.00 -25.13 -14.21
N TYR A 213 0.58 -23.88 -14.43
CA TYR A 213 1.04 -22.72 -13.66
C TYR A 213 0.31 -22.56 -12.32
N ILE A 214 -0.83 -23.18 -12.12
CA ILE A 214 -1.52 -23.21 -10.82
C ILE A 214 -0.71 -24.10 -9.88
N VAL A 215 -0.28 -23.56 -8.73
CA VAL A 215 0.46 -24.33 -7.72
C VAL A 215 -0.39 -24.65 -6.50
N TYR A 216 -1.15 -23.68 -5.99
CA TYR A 216 -2.02 -23.86 -4.84
C TYR A 216 -3.31 -23.05 -4.97
N ILE A 217 -4.37 -23.59 -4.37
CA ILE A 217 -5.58 -22.86 -4.01
C ILE A 217 -5.64 -22.84 -2.49
N CYS A 218 -5.70 -21.65 -1.91
CA CYS A 218 -5.73 -21.44 -0.48
C CYS A 218 -7.12 -20.98 -0.04
N SER A 219 -7.65 -21.60 1.02
CA SER A 219 -8.95 -21.25 1.58
C SER A 219 -8.77 -20.58 2.94
N PRO A 220 -8.75 -19.22 3.01
CA PRO A 220 -8.64 -18.49 4.26
C PRO A 220 -9.76 -18.85 5.25
N ASP A 221 -9.47 -18.78 6.55
CA ASP A 221 -10.44 -19.11 7.60
C ASP A 221 -11.33 -17.90 7.93
N TYR A 222 -12.21 -17.54 7.03
CA TYR A 222 -13.12 -16.42 7.19
C TYR A 222 -14.06 -16.53 8.41
N GLY A 223 -14.21 -17.70 9.02
CA GLY A 223 -14.96 -17.89 10.27
C GLY A 223 -14.28 -17.28 11.50
N LYS A 224 -12.99 -16.90 11.38
CA LYS A 224 -12.24 -16.16 12.43
C LYS A 224 -12.38 -14.65 12.32
N THR A 225 -13.29 -14.15 11.50
CA THR A 225 -13.40 -12.73 11.24
C THR A 225 -13.51 -11.92 12.52
N ALA A 226 -12.73 -10.87 12.59
CA ALA A 226 -13.01 -9.76 13.47
C ALA A 226 -14.45 -9.30 13.22
N GLN A 227 -15.16 -8.92 14.29
CA GLN A 227 -16.47 -8.26 14.21
C GLN A 227 -16.38 -7.16 13.15
N PRO A 228 -17.45 -6.88 12.37
CA PRO A 228 -17.47 -5.74 11.49
C PRO A 228 -16.99 -4.54 12.30
N VAL A 229 -15.94 -3.88 11.86
CA VAL A 229 -15.48 -2.66 12.50
C VAL A 229 -16.66 -1.71 12.41
N ALA A 230 -17.29 -1.46 13.57
CA ALA A 230 -18.33 -0.47 13.68
C ALA A 230 -17.66 0.86 13.29
N ASN A 231 -18.05 1.42 12.15
CA ASN A 231 -17.54 2.69 11.66
C ASN A 231 -17.96 3.84 12.58
N GLY A 232 -17.26 3.95 13.72
CA GLY A 232 -16.90 5.25 14.22
C GLY A 232 -15.70 5.66 13.39
N VAL A 233 -15.56 6.92 13.02
CA VAL A 233 -14.32 7.50 12.52
C VAL A 233 -13.27 7.21 13.59
N GLU A 234 -12.65 6.00 13.54
CA GLU A 234 -11.48 5.74 14.36
C GLU A 234 -10.40 6.69 13.82
N LYS A 235 -9.97 7.58 14.70
CA LYS A 235 -8.75 8.37 14.43
C LYS A 235 -7.71 7.37 13.96
N ARG A 236 -7.14 7.59 12.78
CA ARG A 236 -6.01 6.80 12.28
C ARG A 236 -5.05 6.50 13.42
N SER A 237 -4.60 5.28 13.54
CA SER A 237 -3.53 4.94 14.49
C SER A 237 -2.31 5.80 14.21
N LEU A 238 -1.46 6.04 15.20
CA LEU A 238 -0.21 6.79 15.00
C LEU A 238 0.66 6.18 13.89
N VAL A 239 0.59 4.85 13.69
CA VAL A 239 1.31 4.15 12.63
C VAL A 239 0.77 4.49 11.24
N GLU A 240 -0.56 4.54 11.08
CA GLU A 240 -1.19 4.94 9.82
C GLU A 240 -0.96 6.42 9.51
N LYS A 241 -0.95 7.27 10.52
CA LYS A 241 -0.61 8.69 10.41
C LYS A 241 0.85 8.90 10.01
N ASP A 242 1.78 8.14 10.58
CA ASP A 242 3.19 8.16 10.21
C ASP A 242 3.38 7.72 8.74
N ALA A 243 2.71 6.66 8.31
CA ALA A 243 2.75 6.20 6.91
C ALA A 243 2.21 7.27 5.94
N ALA A 244 1.05 7.86 6.23
CA ALA A 244 0.47 8.93 5.43
C ALA A 244 1.37 10.18 5.38
N LEU A 245 2.01 10.51 6.50
CA LEU A 245 2.95 11.61 6.60
C LEU A 245 4.19 11.41 5.73
N ARG A 246 4.77 10.21 5.74
CA ARG A 246 5.94 9.86 4.89
C ARG A 246 5.61 10.01 3.41
N GLN A 247 4.43 9.55 3.02
CA GLN A 247 3.95 9.69 1.65
C GLN A 247 3.75 11.17 1.27
N ALA A 248 3.15 11.97 2.15
CA ALA A 248 2.98 13.41 1.93
C ALA A 248 4.34 14.10 1.77
N LEU A 249 5.34 13.77 2.59
CA LEU A 249 6.70 14.30 2.49
C LEU A 249 7.37 13.95 1.15
N MET A 250 7.29 12.69 0.73
CA MET A 250 7.83 12.27 -0.55
C MET A 250 7.19 13.03 -1.72
N LEU A 251 5.88 13.28 -1.66
CA LEU A 251 5.18 14.07 -2.68
C LEU A 251 5.64 15.53 -2.68
N LEU A 252 5.83 16.12 -1.52
CA LEU A 252 6.28 17.52 -1.38
C LEU A 252 7.70 17.72 -1.88
N GLU A 253 8.62 16.81 -1.52
CA GLU A 253 10.06 16.96 -1.81
C GLU A 253 10.40 16.52 -3.24
N SER A 254 9.94 15.34 -3.67
CA SER A 254 10.39 14.73 -4.91
C SER A 254 9.31 14.51 -5.95
N GLY A 255 8.06 14.87 -5.65
CA GLY A 255 6.92 14.48 -6.47
C GLY A 255 6.63 12.99 -6.41
N GLY A 256 7.16 12.28 -5.38
CA GLY A 256 6.90 10.89 -5.11
C GLY A 256 7.93 9.90 -5.68
N GLY A 257 9.06 10.37 -6.23
CA GLY A 257 10.07 9.51 -6.86
C GLY A 257 11.32 9.32 -5.99
N TYR A 258 11.78 8.09 -5.84
CA TYR A 258 13.06 7.78 -5.20
C TYR A 258 14.27 8.19 -6.05
N ASP A 259 14.12 8.27 -7.35
CA ASP A 259 15.19 8.56 -8.32
C ASP A 259 15.25 10.03 -8.74
N ARG A 260 14.55 10.90 -8.02
CA ARG A 260 14.50 12.32 -8.33
C ARG A 260 15.88 12.96 -8.21
N LEU A 261 16.28 13.67 -9.26
CA LEU A 261 17.37 14.62 -9.22
C LEU A 261 16.77 16.03 -9.28
N GLY A 262 17.12 16.86 -8.32
CA GLY A 262 16.71 18.26 -8.23
C GLY A 262 17.96 19.17 -8.13
N TRP A 263 17.73 20.48 -8.07
CA TRP A 263 18.79 21.47 -7.86
C TRP A 263 18.33 22.51 -6.88
N THR A 264 19.19 22.89 -5.94
CA THR A 264 18.94 24.05 -5.08
C THR A 264 18.95 25.34 -5.88
N ALA A 265 18.52 26.44 -5.27
CA ALA A 265 18.59 27.77 -5.91
C ALA A 265 20.02 28.17 -6.30
N GLU A 266 21.02 27.66 -5.58
CA GLU A 266 22.45 27.86 -5.83
C GLU A 266 23.04 26.86 -6.82
N GLY A 267 22.20 25.97 -7.43
CA GLY A 267 22.60 25.01 -8.43
C GLY A 267 23.22 23.72 -7.90
N LYS A 268 23.09 23.40 -6.60
CA LYS A 268 23.60 22.15 -6.02
C LYS A 268 22.65 21.00 -6.33
N LEU A 269 23.19 19.85 -6.73
CA LEU A 269 22.40 18.66 -7.03
C LEU A 269 21.77 18.08 -5.75
N MET A 270 20.48 17.80 -5.82
CA MET A 270 19.69 17.14 -4.78
C MET A 270 19.26 15.75 -5.26
N LEU A 271 19.31 14.76 -4.36
CA LEU A 271 19.09 13.35 -4.67
C LEU A 271 17.88 12.78 -3.93
N GLY A 272 17.12 11.95 -4.64
CA GLY A 272 16.15 11.02 -4.06
C GLY A 272 14.88 11.67 -3.54
N CYS A 273 14.14 10.90 -2.74
CA CYS A 273 12.83 11.29 -2.24
C CYS A 273 12.87 12.42 -1.19
N GLY A 274 13.96 12.58 -0.46
CA GLY A 274 14.16 13.67 0.51
C GLY A 274 14.99 14.84 -0.04
N GLN A 275 15.30 14.84 -1.32
CA GLN A 275 16.09 15.89 -2.00
C GLN A 275 17.35 16.28 -1.24
N TRP A 276 18.09 15.28 -0.74
CA TRP A 276 19.34 15.49 -0.01
C TRP A 276 20.45 16.01 -0.92
N TYR A 277 21.29 16.87 -0.40
CA TYR A 277 22.44 17.44 -1.11
C TYR A 277 23.70 17.43 -0.24
N GLY A 278 24.86 17.69 -0.84
CA GLY A 278 26.15 17.74 -0.15
C GLY A 278 26.47 16.44 0.58
N ASP A 279 26.88 16.53 1.85
CA ASP A 279 27.27 15.35 2.66
C ASP A 279 26.12 14.37 2.87
N GLN A 280 24.88 14.83 2.94
CA GLN A 280 23.73 13.91 3.07
C GLN A 280 23.50 13.09 1.79
N ALA A 281 23.66 13.68 0.62
CA ALA A 281 23.59 12.96 -0.65
C ALA A 281 24.73 11.94 -0.79
N ARG A 282 25.92 12.31 -0.38
CA ARG A 282 27.07 11.40 -0.32
C ARG A 282 26.85 10.25 0.64
N GLU A 283 26.32 10.53 1.83
CA GLU A 283 26.02 9.52 2.84
C GLU A 283 25.00 8.51 2.33
N LEU A 284 23.92 8.98 1.69
CA LEU A 284 22.92 8.12 1.03
C LEU A 284 23.57 7.09 0.10
N LEU A 285 24.43 7.55 -0.81
CA LEU A 285 25.09 6.66 -1.77
C LEU A 285 26.12 5.74 -1.12
N THR A 286 26.84 6.24 -0.10
CA THR A 286 27.80 5.45 0.66
C THR A 286 27.10 4.32 1.41
N GLN A 287 25.98 4.60 2.06
CA GLN A 287 25.19 3.58 2.75
C GLN A 287 24.54 2.59 1.77
N ALA A 288 24.01 3.05 0.63
CA ALA A 288 23.48 2.18 -0.41
C ALA A 288 24.54 1.22 -0.93
N ARG A 289 25.77 1.70 -1.17
CA ARG A 289 26.90 0.87 -1.56
C ARG A 289 27.31 -0.13 -0.49
N ASN A 290 27.34 0.29 0.78
CA ASN A 290 27.70 -0.59 1.89
C ASN A 290 26.64 -1.69 2.09
N LEU A 291 25.36 -1.41 1.79
CA LEU A 291 24.27 -2.35 1.92
C LEU A 291 24.28 -3.41 0.81
N ASP A 292 24.56 -3.01 -0.43
CA ASP A 292 24.65 -3.91 -1.60
C ASP A 292 25.71 -3.38 -2.59
N SER A 293 26.99 -3.74 -2.30
CA SER A 293 28.10 -3.29 -3.11
C SER A 293 28.11 -3.90 -4.51
N GLN A 294 27.59 -5.13 -4.66
CA GLN A 294 27.55 -5.80 -5.96
C GLN A 294 26.60 -5.06 -6.90
N THR A 295 25.35 -4.84 -6.50
CA THR A 295 24.36 -4.10 -7.30
C THR A 295 24.83 -2.67 -7.55
N PHE A 296 25.44 -2.01 -6.55
CA PHE A 296 25.96 -0.67 -6.73
C PHE A 296 27.04 -0.61 -7.82
N ASP A 297 28.04 -1.50 -7.76
CA ASP A 297 29.16 -1.53 -8.71
C ASP A 297 28.68 -1.95 -10.12
N GLU A 298 27.66 -2.81 -10.26
CA GLU A 298 27.03 -3.15 -11.55
C GLU A 298 26.30 -1.94 -12.16
N LEU A 299 25.68 -1.09 -11.37
CA LEU A 299 24.95 0.11 -11.82
C LEU A 299 25.88 1.32 -12.03
N ASP A 300 27.03 1.35 -11.38
CA ASP A 300 28.01 2.45 -11.47
C ASP A 300 28.91 2.32 -12.70
N THR A 301 28.34 2.45 -13.88
CA THR A 301 29.08 2.41 -15.16
C THR A 301 29.86 3.69 -15.46
N ALA A 302 29.71 4.74 -14.65
CA ALA A 302 30.31 6.06 -14.84
C ALA A 302 31.28 6.51 -13.74
N GLY A 303 31.65 5.59 -12.82
CA GLY A 303 32.69 5.81 -11.81
C GLY A 303 32.26 6.67 -10.63
N LEU A 304 31.00 6.62 -10.21
CA LEU A 304 30.50 7.33 -9.02
C LEU A 304 31.23 6.90 -7.74
N ALA A 305 31.56 5.61 -7.62
CA ALA A 305 32.28 5.07 -6.46
C ALA A 305 33.61 5.79 -6.20
N ALA A 306 34.30 6.25 -7.24
CA ALA A 306 35.58 6.95 -7.11
C ALA A 306 35.41 8.32 -6.45
N ILE A 307 34.28 8.98 -6.63
CA ILE A 307 34.02 10.33 -6.11
C ILE A 307 33.29 10.33 -4.76
N LEU A 308 32.91 9.17 -4.21
CA LEU A 308 32.23 9.11 -2.91
C LEU A 308 33.08 9.64 -1.74
N ASN A 309 34.41 9.66 -1.89
CA ASN A 309 35.32 10.17 -0.89
C ASN A 309 35.68 11.67 -1.07
N GLU A 310 35.12 12.30 -2.11
CA GLU A 310 35.37 13.72 -2.39
C GLU A 310 34.40 14.63 -1.63
N ASN A 311 34.64 15.93 -1.67
CA ASN A 311 33.73 16.92 -1.11
C ASN A 311 32.50 17.09 -2.03
N TRP A 312 31.31 16.87 -1.52
CA TRP A 312 30.06 16.92 -2.24
C TRP A 312 29.30 18.26 -2.13
N ASN A 313 29.96 19.31 -1.66
CA ASN A 313 29.30 20.63 -1.56
C ASN A 313 28.98 21.24 -2.93
N ASP A 314 29.82 20.99 -3.94
CA ASP A 314 29.61 21.49 -5.30
C ASP A 314 30.01 20.45 -6.39
N PRO A 315 29.48 19.21 -6.35
CA PRO A 315 29.84 18.21 -7.33
C PRO A 315 29.16 18.51 -8.69
N VAL A 316 29.94 18.39 -9.77
CA VAL A 316 29.40 18.47 -11.12
C VAL A 316 29.35 17.06 -11.70
N PHE A 317 28.14 16.56 -11.93
CA PHE A 317 27.90 15.22 -12.48
C PHE A 317 27.64 15.27 -13.98
N THR A 318 28.34 14.46 -14.75
CA THR A 318 28.06 14.24 -16.17
C THR A 318 26.67 13.60 -16.35
N PRO A 319 26.04 13.69 -17.54
CA PRO A 319 24.78 13.00 -17.82
C PRO A 319 24.83 11.49 -17.53
N ALA A 320 25.94 10.81 -17.88
CA ALA A 320 26.13 9.40 -17.60
C ALA A 320 26.14 9.10 -16.07
N GLN A 321 26.80 9.93 -15.27
CA GLN A 321 26.78 9.83 -13.82
C GLN A 321 25.39 10.09 -13.24
N GLN A 322 24.64 11.04 -13.79
CA GLN A 322 23.25 11.29 -13.39
C GLN A 322 22.34 10.09 -13.65
N ASP A 323 22.54 9.38 -14.77
CA ASP A 323 21.76 8.16 -15.07
C ASP A 323 22.15 7.02 -14.12
N CYS A 324 23.43 6.86 -13.78
CA CYS A 324 23.86 5.93 -12.73
C CYS A 324 23.26 6.28 -11.37
N LEU A 325 23.26 7.58 -10.97
CA LEU A 325 22.61 8.04 -9.74
C LEU A 325 21.15 7.63 -9.69
N LYS A 326 20.36 7.84 -10.75
CA LYS A 326 18.96 7.43 -10.81
C LYS A 326 18.81 5.91 -10.67
N ALA A 327 19.66 5.13 -11.33
CA ALA A 327 19.62 3.67 -11.25
C ALA A 327 19.91 3.18 -9.82
N ILE A 328 20.94 3.72 -9.17
CA ILE A 328 21.30 3.40 -7.79
C ILE A 328 20.20 3.80 -6.81
N LEU A 329 19.62 4.99 -6.97
CA LEU A 329 18.53 5.48 -6.12
C LEU A 329 17.26 4.62 -6.24
N ARG A 330 17.02 3.99 -7.38
CA ARG A 330 15.90 3.04 -7.61
C ARG A 330 16.19 1.62 -7.14
N SER A 331 17.46 1.25 -6.91
CA SER A 331 17.80 -0.09 -6.42
C SER A 331 17.18 -0.34 -5.04
N ASP A 332 17.02 -1.62 -4.68
CA ASP A 332 16.46 -2.00 -3.38
C ASP A 332 17.26 -1.38 -2.22
N ALA A 333 18.60 -1.36 -2.34
CA ALA A 333 19.47 -0.71 -1.37
C ALA A 333 19.23 0.82 -1.34
N GLY A 334 19.17 1.47 -2.49
CA GLY A 334 18.92 2.90 -2.60
C GLY A 334 17.58 3.32 -2.00
N VAL A 335 16.51 2.60 -2.32
CA VAL A 335 15.17 2.84 -1.75
C VAL A 335 15.15 2.62 -0.25
N ARG A 336 15.77 1.54 0.22
CA ARG A 336 15.82 1.21 1.65
C ARG A 336 16.52 2.30 2.46
N ILE A 337 17.70 2.74 2.03
CA ILE A 337 18.46 3.78 2.74
C ILE A 337 17.69 5.12 2.74
N GLN A 338 17.02 5.48 1.64
CA GLN A 338 16.18 6.68 1.60
C GLN A 338 15.03 6.62 2.63
N LYS A 339 14.38 5.48 2.77
CA LYS A 339 13.34 5.28 3.79
C LYS A 339 13.89 5.37 5.22
N GLU A 340 15.08 4.82 5.47
CA GLU A 340 15.77 4.92 6.76
C GLU A 340 16.12 6.38 7.08
N MET A 341 16.69 7.13 6.14
CA MET A 341 17.04 8.55 6.32
C MET A 341 15.82 9.43 6.60
N VAL A 342 14.70 9.23 5.90
CA VAL A 342 13.43 9.92 6.22
C VAL A 342 12.98 9.59 7.63
N SER A 343 13.08 8.32 8.04
CA SER A 343 12.69 7.88 9.38
C SER A 343 13.54 8.55 10.47
N ASP A 344 14.83 8.64 10.26
CA ASP A 344 15.75 9.28 11.20
C ASP A 344 15.48 10.78 11.34
N GLN A 345 15.20 11.45 10.23
CA GLN A 345 14.84 12.87 10.22
C GLN A 345 13.51 13.15 10.91
N LEU A 346 12.48 12.31 10.67
CA LEU A 346 11.19 12.39 11.36
C LEU A 346 11.38 12.20 12.88
N ALA A 347 12.15 11.21 13.29
CA ALA A 347 12.44 10.95 14.70
C ALA A 347 13.20 12.11 15.34
N ALA A 348 14.21 12.66 14.66
CA ALA A 348 14.98 13.79 15.16
C ALA A 348 14.11 15.05 15.34
N GLY A 349 13.21 15.33 14.40
CA GLY A 349 12.31 16.47 14.49
C GLY A 349 11.23 16.28 15.58
N SER A 350 10.72 15.05 15.75
CA SER A 350 9.78 14.72 16.83
C SER A 350 10.43 14.84 18.22
N SER A 351 11.66 14.36 18.38
CA SER A 351 12.44 14.51 19.61
C SER A 351 12.71 15.98 19.93
N LEU A 352 13.12 16.78 18.94
CA LEU A 352 13.31 18.22 19.11
C LEU A 352 12.01 18.92 19.53
N ALA A 353 10.86 18.53 18.99
CA ALA A 353 9.56 19.06 19.36
C ALA A 353 9.23 18.76 20.82
N GLU A 354 9.52 17.55 21.29
CA GLU A 354 9.35 17.14 22.69
C GLU A 354 10.22 17.99 23.63
N ASP A 355 11.50 18.18 23.30
CA ASP A 355 12.40 19.07 24.04
C ASP A 355 11.90 20.53 24.09
N LEU A 356 11.17 20.96 23.09
CA LEU A 356 10.52 22.26 23.01
C LEU A 356 9.14 22.30 23.68
N GLY A 357 8.70 21.19 24.32
CA GLY A 357 7.47 21.09 25.09
C GLY A 357 6.21 20.86 24.25
N VAL A 358 6.33 20.29 23.05
CA VAL A 358 5.20 19.75 22.28
C VAL A 358 4.86 18.38 22.85
N SER A 359 3.60 18.18 23.29
CA SER A 359 3.19 16.96 24.00
C SER A 359 2.26 16.04 23.19
N GLN A 360 1.53 16.57 22.21
CA GLN A 360 0.66 15.78 21.37
C GLN A 360 1.45 15.01 20.32
N GLU A 361 1.20 13.71 20.16
CA GLU A 361 1.95 12.85 19.25
C GLU A 361 1.84 13.30 17.79
N GLU A 362 0.65 13.64 17.33
CA GLU A 362 0.46 14.17 15.97
C GLU A 362 1.19 15.51 15.74
N ALA A 363 1.24 16.35 16.77
CA ALA A 363 1.99 17.60 16.70
C ALA A 363 3.51 17.37 16.66
N LYS A 364 4.02 16.34 17.36
CA LYS A 364 5.42 15.92 17.27
C LYS A 364 5.73 15.37 15.87
N LEU A 365 4.85 14.53 15.29
CA LEU A 365 5.00 14.03 13.93
C LEU A 365 5.01 15.16 12.89
N ALA A 366 4.15 16.20 13.07
CA ALA A 366 4.18 17.38 12.21
C ALA A 366 5.52 18.12 12.29
N CYS A 367 6.09 18.24 13.48
CA CYS A 367 7.43 18.82 13.66
C CYS A 367 8.52 17.92 13.04
N GLY A 368 8.35 16.60 13.07
CA GLY A 368 9.20 15.64 12.34
C GLY A 368 9.19 15.92 10.84
N ALA A 369 7.99 16.08 10.26
CA ALA A 369 7.85 16.46 8.86
C ALA A 369 8.52 17.80 8.53
N LEU A 370 8.30 18.80 9.37
CA LEU A 370 8.94 20.12 9.19
C LEU A 370 10.47 20.03 9.29
N TYR A 371 10.99 19.10 10.10
CA TYR A 371 12.43 18.87 10.18
C TYR A 371 12.98 18.34 8.85
N CYS A 372 12.26 17.43 8.18
CA CYS A 372 12.62 16.95 6.83
C CYS A 372 12.66 18.12 5.82
N LEU A 373 11.64 19.00 5.85
CA LEU A 373 11.47 20.09 4.90
C LEU A 373 12.37 21.30 5.14
N GLY A 374 12.72 21.59 6.38
CA GLY A 374 13.41 22.85 6.74
C GLY A 374 14.42 22.73 7.90
N GLY A 375 14.67 21.54 8.39
CA GLY A 375 15.63 21.26 9.45
C GLY A 375 15.24 21.80 10.84
N ALA A 376 16.17 21.69 11.79
CA ALA A 376 15.96 22.06 13.20
C ALA A 376 15.52 23.51 13.41
N MET A 377 16.04 24.42 12.59
CA MET A 377 15.71 25.86 12.72
C MET A 377 14.24 26.14 12.36
N ALA A 378 13.70 25.46 11.35
CA ALA A 378 12.29 25.58 10.97
C ALA A 378 11.38 25.07 12.10
N VAL A 379 11.70 23.94 12.72
CA VAL A 379 10.97 23.41 13.87
C VAL A 379 10.97 24.41 15.04
N ARG A 380 12.14 24.90 15.44
CA ARG A 380 12.23 25.89 16.51
C ARG A 380 11.42 27.16 16.23
N ARG A 381 11.46 27.64 14.98
CA ARG A 381 10.71 28.81 14.55
C ARG A 381 9.20 28.57 14.61
N ALA A 382 8.71 27.44 14.10
CA ALA A 382 7.28 27.08 14.13
C ALA A 382 6.78 27.01 15.57
N VAL A 383 7.47 26.26 16.44
CA VAL A 383 7.10 26.14 17.86
C VAL A 383 7.09 27.50 18.57
N ASN A 384 8.05 28.38 18.29
CA ASN A 384 8.06 29.72 18.86
C ASN A 384 6.88 30.59 18.38
N MET A 385 6.45 30.43 17.11
CA MET A 385 5.32 31.18 16.55
C MET A 385 3.97 30.78 17.19
N THR A 386 3.83 29.54 17.68
CA THR A 386 2.59 29.07 18.33
C THR A 386 2.47 29.52 19.80
N GLY A 387 3.52 30.01 20.40
CA GLY A 387 3.54 30.42 21.81
C GLY A 387 3.22 29.27 22.76
N SER A 388 2.11 29.36 23.51
CA SER A 388 1.64 28.33 24.42
C SER A 388 0.72 27.28 23.77
N ASP A 389 0.11 27.59 22.61
CA ASP A 389 -0.74 26.66 21.87
C ASP A 389 0.11 25.84 20.89
N ARG A 390 0.58 24.69 21.34
CA ARG A 390 1.39 23.75 20.58
C ARG A 390 0.59 22.61 19.98
N SER A 391 -0.68 22.86 19.64
CA SER A 391 -1.55 21.89 18.99
C SER A 391 -1.10 21.64 17.53
N LEU A 392 -1.51 20.48 16.98
CA LEU A 392 -1.28 20.15 15.58
C LEU A 392 -1.72 21.30 14.66
N GLN A 393 -2.94 21.83 14.87
CA GLN A 393 -3.50 22.90 14.05
C GLN A 393 -2.66 24.18 14.07
N SER A 394 -2.21 24.62 15.24
CA SER A 394 -1.40 25.82 15.39
C SER A 394 -0.01 25.66 14.77
N LEU A 395 0.60 24.50 14.93
CA LEU A 395 1.91 24.20 14.31
C LEU A 395 1.80 24.14 12.78
N CYS A 396 0.79 23.46 12.22
CA CYS A 396 0.58 23.44 10.78
C CYS A 396 0.27 24.83 10.21
N GLY A 397 -0.49 25.66 10.93
CA GLY A 397 -0.71 27.07 10.55
C GLY A 397 0.58 27.91 10.57
N ALA A 398 1.48 27.67 11.53
CA ALA A 398 2.79 28.29 11.56
C ALA A 398 3.67 27.83 10.37
N MET A 399 3.60 26.54 10.01
CA MET A 399 4.30 25.99 8.84
C MET A 399 3.84 26.64 7.55
N ASP A 400 2.51 26.77 7.31
CA ASP A 400 1.95 27.45 6.16
C ASP A 400 2.40 28.92 6.10
N THR A 401 2.44 29.62 7.23
CA THR A 401 2.94 31.00 7.33
C THR A 401 4.41 31.10 6.95
N MET A 402 5.20 30.07 7.20
CA MET A 402 6.63 30.02 6.84
C MET A 402 6.87 29.54 5.40
N GLY A 403 5.83 29.16 4.66
CA GLY A 403 5.92 28.64 3.29
C GLY A 403 6.14 27.14 3.20
N TYR A 404 5.99 26.39 4.31
CA TYR A 404 5.95 24.94 4.30
C TYR A 404 4.49 24.46 4.21
N ALA A 405 4.26 23.29 3.64
CA ALA A 405 2.93 22.77 3.36
C ALA A 405 2.22 22.21 4.62
N GLY A 406 1.98 23.06 5.61
CA GLY A 406 1.38 22.69 6.90
C GLY A 406 -0.01 22.08 6.75
N SER A 407 -0.83 22.59 5.84
CA SER A 407 -2.15 22.03 5.53
C SER A 407 -2.08 20.59 5.00
N VAL A 408 -1.13 20.28 4.13
CA VAL A 408 -0.91 18.91 3.61
C VAL A 408 -0.45 17.97 4.74
N ILE A 409 0.40 18.45 5.64
CA ILE A 409 0.85 17.69 6.81
C ILE A 409 -0.32 17.46 7.78
N ALA A 410 -1.17 18.48 8.01
CA ALA A 410 -2.36 18.33 8.85
C ALA A 410 -3.33 17.28 8.30
N ASP A 411 -3.57 17.27 6.99
CA ASP A 411 -4.44 16.29 6.32
C ASP A 411 -3.90 14.86 6.43
N ALA A 412 -2.59 14.67 6.38
CA ALA A 412 -1.95 13.38 6.57
C ALA A 412 -2.07 12.85 8.00
N LEU A 413 -2.16 13.75 8.99
CA LEU A 413 -2.19 13.44 10.42
C LEU A 413 -3.59 13.42 11.05
N ASN A 414 -4.62 13.82 10.33
CA ASN A 414 -6.03 13.70 10.73
C ASN A 414 -6.65 12.41 10.25
#